data_a253870da8bc86be341486ebccd215d6
#
_entry.id   a253870da8bc86be341486ebccd215d6
#
_cell.length_a   1.000
_cell.length_b   1.000
_cell.length_c   1.000
_cell.angle_alpha   90.00
_cell.angle_beta   90.00
_cell.angle_gamma   90.00
#
_symmetry.space_group_name_H-M   'P 1'
#
loop_
_entity.id
_entity.type
_entity.pdbx_description
1 polymer ?
#
loop_
_entity_poly.entity_id
_entity_poly.type
_entity_poly.pdbx_seq_one_letter_code
_entity_poly.pdbx_strand_id
1 'polypeptide(L)'
;TATVGVAPRIMGYAPAPATRKILARTGLSLSQMNVIELNEAFAAQALAVMRDLELADDAANVNPNGGAIAIGHPLGASGARLVTTAVSQLHLTQGRYALCTMCIGVGQGIATILERC
;
A
#
# COMPACT_ATOMS: atom_id res chain seq x y z
N THR A 1 -4.97 -4.74 10.02
CA THR A 1 -5.77 -4.12 8.96
C THR A 1 -6.52 -2.91 9.48
N ALA A 2 -6.61 -1.85 8.68
CA ALA A 2 -7.41 -0.65 8.95
C ALA A 2 -8.10 -0.19 7.67
N THR A 3 -9.35 0.28 7.81
CA THR A 3 -10.13 0.87 6.72
C THR A 3 -10.50 2.31 7.06
N VAL A 4 -10.68 3.13 6.05
CA VAL A 4 -11.10 4.54 6.16
C VAL A 4 -12.12 4.88 5.08
N GLY A 5 -12.84 6.00 5.28
CA GLY A 5 -13.65 6.65 4.27
C GLY A 5 -13.11 8.06 3.98
N VAL A 6 -13.14 8.45 2.71
CA VAL A 6 -12.87 9.81 2.23
C VAL A 6 -13.98 10.25 1.28
N ALA A 7 -14.02 11.51 0.90
CA ALA A 7 -14.99 11.96 -0.11
C ALA A 7 -14.85 11.15 -1.41
N PRO A 8 -15.95 10.64 -2.01
CA PRO A 8 -15.86 9.77 -3.19
C PRO A 8 -15.06 10.35 -4.36
N ARG A 9 -15.09 11.67 -4.56
CA ARG A 9 -14.34 12.37 -5.62
C ARG A 9 -12.82 12.26 -5.49
N ILE A 10 -12.30 11.92 -4.31
CA ILE A 10 -10.88 11.73 -4.03
C ILE A 10 -10.58 10.31 -3.55
N MET A 11 -11.35 9.33 -3.99
CA MET A 11 -11.27 7.95 -3.52
C MET A 11 -9.85 7.38 -3.65
N GLY A 12 -9.12 7.74 -4.69
CA GLY A 12 -7.75 7.28 -4.92
C GLY A 12 -6.75 7.70 -3.83
N TYR A 13 -7.03 8.75 -3.08
CA TYR A 13 -6.22 9.20 -1.96
C TYR A 13 -6.39 8.35 -0.68
N ALA A 14 -7.47 7.57 -0.58
CA ALA A 14 -7.81 6.82 0.63
C ALA A 14 -6.70 5.89 1.19
N PRO A 15 -5.75 5.35 0.41
CA PRO A 15 -4.61 4.60 0.95
C PRO A 15 -3.77 5.38 1.96
N ALA A 16 -3.58 6.69 1.79
CA ALA A 16 -2.77 7.51 2.70
C ALA A 16 -3.37 7.57 4.12
N PRO A 17 -4.63 8.00 4.34
CA PRO A 17 -5.21 7.97 5.67
C PRO A 17 -5.41 6.55 6.22
N ALA A 18 -5.62 5.51 5.39
CA ALA A 18 -5.66 4.13 5.83
C ALA A 18 -4.30 3.68 6.41
N THR A 19 -3.22 4.03 5.73
CA THR A 19 -1.85 3.78 6.18
C THR A 19 -1.56 4.48 7.52
N ARG A 20 -1.87 5.78 7.63
CA ARG A 20 -1.69 6.50 8.91
C ARG A 20 -2.48 5.83 10.04
N LYS A 21 -3.71 5.42 9.77
CA LYS A 21 -4.56 4.76 10.76
C LYS A 21 -3.97 3.45 11.26
N ILE A 22 -3.43 2.60 10.36
CA ILE A 22 -2.85 1.33 10.80
C ILE A 22 -1.52 1.53 11.52
N LEU A 23 -0.68 2.45 11.09
CA LEU A 23 0.56 2.79 11.76
C LEU A 23 0.29 3.27 13.19
N ALA A 24 -0.66 4.18 13.38
CA ALA A 24 -1.07 4.65 14.71
C ALA A 24 -1.61 3.52 15.61
N ARG A 25 -2.33 2.55 15.04
CA ARG A 25 -2.88 1.41 15.80
C ARG A 25 -1.84 0.39 16.22
N THR A 26 -0.78 0.23 15.42
CA THR A 26 0.28 -0.76 15.67
C THR A 26 1.48 -0.19 16.42
N GLY A 27 1.58 1.14 16.51
CA GLY A 27 2.76 1.84 17.05
C GLY A 27 3.98 1.74 16.14
N LEU A 28 3.81 1.28 14.89
CA LEU A 28 4.87 1.20 13.90
C LEU A 28 4.99 2.51 13.11
N SER A 29 6.18 2.76 12.58
CA SER A 29 6.44 3.87 11.66
C SER A 29 6.56 3.37 10.22
N LEU A 30 6.35 4.26 9.25
CA LEU A 30 6.49 3.94 7.83
C LEU A 30 7.93 3.54 7.47
N SER A 31 8.92 4.11 8.14
CA SER A 31 10.35 3.79 7.97
C SER A 31 10.73 2.37 8.38
N GLN A 32 9.89 1.68 9.16
CA GLN A 32 10.09 0.28 9.52
C GLN A 32 9.58 -0.69 8.45
N MET A 33 8.89 -0.20 7.42
CA MET A 33 8.36 -1.05 6.35
C MET A 33 9.48 -1.40 5.37
N ASN A 34 9.85 -2.68 5.31
CA ASN A 34 10.83 -3.19 4.35
C ASN A 34 10.25 -3.25 2.92
N VAL A 35 8.94 -3.46 2.82
CA VAL A 35 8.19 -3.53 1.55
C VAL A 35 6.90 -2.74 1.69
N ILE A 36 6.56 -1.97 0.66
CA ILE A 36 5.28 -1.28 0.54
C ILE A 36 4.66 -1.68 -0.80
N GLU A 37 3.57 -2.41 -0.75
CA GLU A 37 2.74 -2.72 -1.91
C GLU A 37 1.57 -1.73 -1.94
N LEU A 38 1.71 -0.68 -2.73
CA LEU A 38 0.69 0.32 -3.01
C LEU A 38 0.01 0.01 -4.34
N ASN A 39 -1.28 -0.28 -4.33
CA ASN A 39 -2.00 -0.52 -5.58
C ASN A 39 -2.06 0.75 -6.44
N GLU A 40 -1.54 0.64 -7.65
CA GLU A 40 -1.51 1.72 -8.65
C GLU A 40 -2.77 1.68 -9.51
N ALA A 41 -3.92 2.05 -8.93
CA ALA A 41 -5.16 2.16 -9.72
C ALA A 41 -5.02 3.22 -10.82
N PHE A 42 -4.25 4.28 -10.53
CA PHE A 42 -3.85 5.35 -11.45
C PHE A 42 -2.47 5.88 -11.05
N ALA A 43 -1.62 6.26 -12.02
CA ALA A 43 -0.31 6.82 -11.73
C ALA A 43 -0.38 8.08 -10.85
N ALA A 44 -1.27 9.01 -11.20
CA ALA A 44 -1.45 10.24 -10.42
C ALA A 44 -1.91 9.98 -8.98
N GLN A 45 -2.73 8.94 -8.77
CA GLN A 45 -3.19 8.53 -7.45
C GLN A 45 -2.03 7.97 -6.62
N ALA A 46 -1.22 7.09 -7.20
CA ALA A 46 -0.09 6.49 -6.50
C ALA A 46 0.92 7.58 -6.06
N LEU A 47 1.28 8.48 -6.96
CA LEU A 47 2.16 9.62 -6.65
C LEU A 47 1.58 10.53 -5.55
N ALA A 48 0.29 10.85 -5.61
CA ALA A 48 -0.36 11.66 -4.58
C ALA A 48 -0.29 10.99 -3.19
N VAL A 49 -0.52 9.69 -3.12
CA VAL A 49 -0.41 8.90 -1.88
C VAL A 49 1.03 8.87 -1.37
N MET A 50 2.01 8.60 -2.26
CA MET A 50 3.42 8.54 -1.88
C MET A 50 3.91 9.88 -1.32
N ARG A 51 3.64 10.98 -2.01
CA ARG A 51 4.03 12.32 -1.58
C ARG A 51 3.39 12.74 -0.26
N ASP A 52 2.12 12.39 -0.05
CA ASP A 52 1.42 12.66 1.21
C ASP A 52 1.97 11.82 2.37
N LEU A 53 2.48 10.62 2.10
CA LEU A 53 3.17 9.77 3.07
C LEU A 53 4.68 10.10 3.20
N GLU A 54 5.15 11.16 2.54
CA GLU A 54 6.55 11.59 2.52
C GLU A 54 7.52 10.53 1.97
N LEU A 55 7.03 9.69 1.05
CA LEU A 55 7.84 8.74 0.31
C LEU A 55 8.37 9.40 -0.98
N ALA A 56 9.62 9.13 -1.33
CA ALA A 56 10.18 9.56 -2.61
C ALA A 56 9.42 8.90 -3.78
N ASP A 57 9.27 9.61 -4.90
CA ASP A 57 8.56 9.10 -6.09
C ASP A 57 9.23 7.82 -6.67
N ASP A 58 10.52 7.62 -6.39
CA ASP A 58 11.35 6.49 -6.81
C ASP A 58 11.77 5.58 -5.63
N ALA A 59 11.03 5.60 -4.53
CA ALA A 59 11.35 4.81 -3.35
C ALA A 59 11.46 3.31 -3.69
N ALA A 60 12.67 2.75 -3.54
CA ALA A 60 12.99 1.38 -3.96
C ALA A 60 12.21 0.27 -3.24
N ASN A 61 11.65 0.56 -2.08
CA ASN A 61 10.84 -0.38 -1.31
C ASN A 61 9.34 -0.30 -1.64
N VAL A 62 8.92 0.59 -2.54
CA VAL A 62 7.54 0.70 -3.02
C VAL A 62 7.39 -0.08 -4.32
N ASN A 63 6.51 -1.07 -4.33
CA ASN A 63 6.25 -1.94 -5.49
C ASN A 63 7.54 -2.47 -6.14
N PRO A 64 8.46 -3.08 -5.40
CA PRO A 64 9.80 -3.44 -5.90
C PRO A 64 9.77 -4.42 -7.09
N ASN A 65 8.68 -5.13 -7.27
CA ASN A 65 8.48 -6.10 -8.36
C ASN A 65 7.52 -5.57 -9.45
N GLY A 66 7.25 -4.27 -9.46
CA GLY A 66 6.25 -3.65 -10.31
C GLY A 66 4.84 -3.67 -9.70
N GLY A 67 4.09 -2.60 -9.93
CA GLY A 67 2.73 -2.42 -9.47
C GLY A 67 1.68 -2.69 -10.55
N ALA A 68 0.45 -2.28 -10.31
CA ALA A 68 -0.69 -2.52 -11.17
C ALA A 68 -0.57 -1.90 -12.58
N ILE A 69 0.23 -0.85 -12.75
CA ILE A 69 0.51 -0.25 -14.06
C ILE A 69 1.29 -1.24 -14.94
N ALA A 70 2.24 -1.96 -14.35
CA ALA A 70 3.06 -2.93 -15.07
C ALA A 70 2.35 -4.27 -15.29
N ILE A 71 1.60 -4.76 -14.28
CA ILE A 71 1.09 -6.15 -14.26
C ILE A 71 -0.43 -6.27 -14.30
N GLY A 72 -1.15 -5.15 -14.32
CA GLY A 72 -2.62 -5.10 -14.38
C GLY A 72 -3.30 -4.97 -13.02
N HIS A 73 -4.58 -4.58 -13.07
CA HIS A 73 -5.42 -4.38 -11.89
C HIS A 73 -6.75 -5.14 -12.01
N PRO A 74 -6.75 -6.47 -11.95
CA PRO A 74 -7.99 -7.24 -11.87
C PRO A 74 -8.61 -7.08 -10.48
N LEU A 75 -9.72 -6.35 -10.38
CA LEU A 75 -10.32 -5.86 -9.12
C LEU A 75 -10.47 -6.95 -8.06
N GLY A 76 -10.95 -8.12 -8.42
CA GLY A 76 -11.15 -9.24 -7.49
C GLY A 76 -9.86 -9.94 -7.05
N ALA A 77 -8.73 -9.70 -7.71
CA ALA A 77 -7.45 -10.36 -7.44
C ALA A 77 -6.40 -9.43 -6.81
N SER A 78 -6.52 -8.10 -7.03
CA SER A 78 -5.45 -7.16 -6.65
C SER A 78 -5.09 -7.21 -5.18
N GLY A 79 -6.05 -7.27 -4.27
CA GLY A 79 -5.76 -7.35 -2.83
C GLY A 79 -4.95 -8.60 -2.46
N ALA A 80 -5.31 -9.76 -3.00
CA ALA A 80 -4.58 -11.01 -2.80
C ALA A 80 -3.17 -10.93 -3.42
N ARG A 81 -3.04 -10.33 -4.61
CA ARG A 81 -1.76 -10.12 -5.29
C ARG A 81 -0.81 -9.27 -4.43
N LEU A 82 -1.27 -8.12 -3.90
CA LEU A 82 -0.45 -7.26 -3.03
C LEU A 82 0.12 -8.06 -1.84
N VAL A 83 -0.74 -8.81 -1.16
CA VAL A 83 -0.33 -9.61 0.01
C VAL A 83 0.66 -10.70 -0.39
N THR A 84 0.39 -11.45 -1.46
CA THR A 84 1.27 -12.53 -1.94
C THR A 84 2.65 -12.00 -2.34
N THR A 85 2.68 -10.88 -3.08
CA THR A 85 3.94 -10.23 -3.49
C THR A 85 4.72 -9.75 -2.28
N ALA A 86 4.04 -9.08 -1.34
CA ALA A 86 4.68 -8.58 -0.12
C ALA A 86 5.28 -9.72 0.73
N VAL A 87 4.56 -10.82 0.93
CA VAL A 87 5.06 -11.98 1.66
C VAL A 87 6.28 -12.59 0.97
N SER A 88 6.22 -12.80 -0.35
CA SER A 88 7.34 -13.32 -1.13
C SER A 88 8.57 -12.42 -1.01
N GLN A 89 8.37 -11.11 -1.15
CA GLN A 89 9.47 -10.14 -1.06
C GLN A 89 10.09 -10.09 0.33
N LEU A 90 9.28 -10.16 1.41
CA LEU A 90 9.80 -10.24 2.78
C LEU A 90 10.69 -11.47 2.98
N HIS A 91 10.30 -12.64 2.43
CA HIS A 91 11.11 -13.84 2.49
C HIS A 91 12.41 -13.71 1.70
N LEU A 92 12.36 -13.14 0.50
CA LEU A 92 13.54 -12.94 -0.35
C LEU A 92 14.57 -11.99 0.29
N THR A 93 14.10 -10.89 0.87
CA THR A 93 14.96 -9.85 1.46
C THR A 93 15.27 -10.04 2.94
N GLN A 94 14.69 -11.07 3.56
CA GLN A 94 14.72 -11.27 5.03
C GLN A 94 14.18 -10.05 5.80
N GLY A 95 13.33 -9.26 5.16
CA GLY A 95 12.63 -8.12 5.77
C GLY A 95 11.61 -8.58 6.81
N ARG A 96 11.24 -7.69 7.74
CA ARG A 96 10.31 -8.02 8.81
C ARG A 96 8.89 -7.55 8.53
N TYR A 97 8.72 -6.29 8.12
CA TYR A 97 7.40 -5.69 7.95
C TYR A 97 7.11 -5.31 6.51
N ALA A 98 5.90 -5.57 6.07
CA ALA A 98 5.36 -5.06 4.82
C ALA A 98 4.03 -4.34 5.05
N LEU A 99 3.81 -3.27 4.30
CA LEU A 99 2.56 -2.54 4.19
C LEU A 99 1.91 -2.87 2.84
N CYS A 100 0.66 -3.32 2.85
CA CYS A 100 -0.17 -3.44 1.66
C CYS A 100 -1.32 -2.45 1.76
N THR A 101 -1.50 -1.59 0.76
CA THR A 101 -2.58 -0.58 0.79
C THR A 101 -3.19 -0.35 -0.58
N MET A 102 -4.49 -0.09 -0.59
CA MET A 102 -5.23 0.19 -1.82
C MET A 102 -6.49 1.03 -1.56
N CYS A 103 -6.91 1.78 -2.57
CA CYS A 103 -8.26 2.33 -2.63
C CYS A 103 -9.26 1.26 -3.07
N ILE A 104 -10.50 1.35 -2.60
CA ILE A 104 -11.52 0.32 -2.87
C ILE A 104 -12.62 0.83 -3.82
N GLY A 105 -12.76 2.11 -3.96
CA GLY A 105 -13.86 2.77 -4.65
C GLY A 105 -14.82 3.45 -3.68
N VAL A 106 -15.73 4.26 -4.19
CA VAL A 106 -16.72 5.06 -3.42
C VAL A 106 -16.15 5.80 -2.21
N GLY A 107 -14.86 6.10 -2.23
CA GLY A 107 -14.17 6.81 -1.13
C GLY A 107 -13.66 5.92 -0.02
N GLN A 108 -13.52 4.62 -0.23
CA GLN A 108 -12.94 3.72 0.76
C GLN A 108 -11.46 3.43 0.49
N GLY A 109 -10.71 3.17 1.55
CA GLY A 109 -9.33 2.69 1.49
C GLY A 109 -9.04 1.68 2.59
N ILE A 110 -8.09 0.80 2.31
CA ILE A 110 -7.64 -0.24 3.24
C ILE A 110 -6.11 -0.27 3.30
N ALA A 111 -5.58 -0.52 4.49
CA ALA A 111 -4.17 -0.81 4.70
C ALA A 111 -4.02 -2.02 5.64
N THR A 112 -3.04 -2.86 5.34
CA THR A 112 -2.70 -4.04 6.13
C THR A 112 -1.20 -4.08 6.34
N ILE A 113 -0.74 -4.31 7.58
CA ILE A 113 0.66 -4.59 7.87
C ILE A 113 0.80 -6.10 8.08
N LEU A 114 1.84 -6.64 7.46
CA LEU A 114 2.26 -8.04 7.57
C LEU A 114 3.59 -8.07 8.30
N GLU A 115 3.78 -9.07 9.15
CA GLU A 115 5.03 -9.35 9.84
C GLU A 115 5.50 -10.75 9.45
N ARG A 116 6.77 -10.87 9.04
CA ARG A 116 7.41 -12.15 8.82
C ARG A 116 7.85 -12.72 10.17
N CYS A 117 7.37 -13.90 10.50
CA CYS A 117 7.79 -14.69 11.68
C CYS A 117 9.10 -15.45 11.41
#